data_3733ac1f07e500853d2e937fab5e0804
#
_entry.id   3733ac1f07e500853d2e937fab5e0804
#
_cell.length_a   1.000
_cell.length_b   1.000
_cell.length_c   1.000
_cell.angle_alpha   90.00
_cell.angle_beta   90.00
_cell.angle_gamma   90.00
#
_symmetry.space_group_name_H-M   'P 1'
#
loop_
_entity.id
_entity.type
_entity.pdbx_description
1 polymer ?
#
loop_
_entity_poly.entity_id
_entity_poly.type
_entity_poly.pdbx_seq_one_letter_code
_entity_poly.pdbx_strand_id
1 'polypeptide(L)'
;MEEWVKKIVAEEKKKRGIPLEPKLLNGNYYLYHATTRYDKATGDSRKVSGYIGRITENGIIEAHHRKRSIYEYGNSQLVYSLSNQLTEKLRRHFPETWESIYALSLIRLIDPVPLGTAKERWEKLHISTFMNAHLSPNTITDLLHQTGSDMASQYSFFQELISGSKKLAFDLSSIFSRTENINMAQAGAQSGSHIPSADQHGTAVRH
;
A
#
# COMPACT_ATOMS: atom_id res chain seq x y z
N MET A 1 -35.00 -24.24 22.50
CA MET A 1 -35.00 -23.44 21.26
C MET A 1 -36.40 -23.42 20.71
N GLU A 2 -36.92 -22.27 20.46
CA GLU A 2 -38.30 -22.02 20.03
C GLU A 2 -38.57 -22.57 18.63
N GLU A 3 -39.84 -23.00 18.35
CA GLU A 3 -40.20 -23.63 17.08
C GLU A 3 -40.01 -22.69 15.86
N TRP A 4 -40.34 -21.42 16.03
CA TRP A 4 -40.17 -20.45 14.98
C TRP A 4 -38.68 -20.26 14.57
N VAL A 5 -37.75 -20.32 15.54
CA VAL A 5 -36.32 -20.25 15.28
C VAL A 5 -35.84 -21.44 14.45
N LYS A 6 -36.30 -22.65 14.80
CA LYS A 6 -35.96 -23.88 14.06
C LYS A 6 -36.41 -23.79 12.60
N LYS A 7 -37.65 -23.29 12.39
CA LYS A 7 -38.22 -23.11 11.05
C LYS A 7 -37.37 -22.14 10.19
N ILE A 8 -37.06 -20.94 10.70
CA ILE A 8 -36.25 -19.95 10.00
C ILE A 8 -34.85 -20.50 9.69
N VAL A 9 -34.21 -21.16 10.65
CA VAL A 9 -32.89 -21.75 10.44
C VAL A 9 -32.90 -22.85 9.38
N ALA A 10 -33.96 -23.67 9.34
CA ALA A 10 -34.11 -24.73 8.32
C ALA A 10 -34.28 -24.13 6.92
N GLU A 11 -35.10 -23.09 6.78
CA GLU A 11 -35.30 -22.37 5.52
C GLU A 11 -33.99 -21.73 5.04
N GLU A 12 -33.25 -21.07 5.93
CA GLU A 12 -31.97 -20.44 5.58
C GLU A 12 -30.87 -21.45 5.26
N LYS A 13 -30.84 -22.62 5.93
CA LYS A 13 -29.95 -23.75 5.55
C LYS A 13 -30.20 -24.20 4.12
N LYS A 14 -31.48 -24.34 3.76
CA LYS A 14 -31.86 -24.74 2.40
C LYS A 14 -31.51 -23.69 1.37
N LYS A 15 -31.74 -22.41 1.70
CA LYS A 15 -31.44 -21.27 0.81
C LYS A 15 -29.94 -21.08 0.58
N ARG A 16 -29.11 -21.19 1.62
CA ARG A 16 -27.68 -20.89 1.56
C ARG A 16 -26.79 -22.09 1.24
N GLY A 17 -27.29 -23.31 1.43
CA GLY A 17 -26.52 -24.56 1.19
C GLY A 17 -25.31 -24.73 2.12
N ILE A 18 -25.29 -24.05 3.28
CA ILE A 18 -24.17 -24.06 4.23
C ILE A 18 -24.63 -24.50 5.62
N PRO A 19 -23.75 -25.13 6.43
CA PRO A 19 -24.09 -25.49 7.80
C PRO A 19 -24.27 -24.24 8.67
N LEU A 20 -25.46 -24.11 9.26
CA LEU A 20 -25.86 -22.99 10.11
C LEU A 20 -26.15 -23.47 11.53
N GLU A 21 -25.74 -22.68 12.51
CA GLU A 21 -25.96 -22.92 13.93
C GLU A 21 -26.57 -21.68 14.60
N PRO A 22 -27.77 -21.81 15.22
CA PRO A 22 -28.33 -20.75 16.03
C PRO A 22 -27.73 -20.77 17.44
N LYS A 23 -27.43 -19.61 17.99
CA LYS A 23 -26.97 -19.42 19.38
C LYS A 23 -27.90 -18.43 20.10
N LEU A 24 -28.27 -18.78 21.33
CA LEU A 24 -28.99 -17.88 22.22
C LEU A 24 -28.00 -17.09 23.09
N LEU A 25 -28.00 -15.79 22.97
CA LEU A 25 -27.13 -14.88 23.74
C LEU A 25 -27.98 -13.71 24.24
N ASN A 26 -28.00 -13.47 25.54
CA ASN A 26 -28.73 -12.37 26.18
C ASN A 26 -30.20 -12.27 25.72
N GLY A 27 -30.90 -13.40 25.67
CA GLY A 27 -32.31 -13.47 25.27
C GLY A 27 -32.60 -13.30 23.78
N ASN A 28 -31.58 -13.18 22.93
CA ASN A 28 -31.71 -13.06 21.48
C ASN A 28 -31.07 -14.23 20.76
N TYR A 29 -31.69 -14.63 19.64
CA TYR A 29 -31.13 -15.68 18.77
C TYR A 29 -30.25 -15.06 17.68
N TYR A 30 -29.09 -15.66 17.48
CA TYR A 30 -28.09 -15.26 16.49
C TYR A 30 -27.73 -16.45 15.61
N LEU A 31 -27.57 -16.20 14.31
CA LEU A 31 -27.21 -17.21 13.32
C LEU A 31 -25.73 -17.16 13.02
N TYR A 32 -25.10 -18.32 13.03
CA TYR A 32 -23.69 -18.49 12.71
C TYR A 32 -23.52 -19.53 11.61
N HIS A 33 -22.54 -19.31 10.74
CA HIS A 33 -21.99 -20.33 9.86
C HIS A 33 -21.08 -21.23 10.70
N ALA A 34 -21.45 -22.50 10.84
CA ALA A 34 -20.66 -23.49 11.58
C ALA A 34 -19.74 -24.24 10.60
N THR A 35 -18.44 -24.04 10.72
CA THR A 35 -17.44 -24.76 9.93
C THR A 35 -16.33 -25.27 10.83
N THR A 36 -15.58 -26.25 10.34
CA THR A 36 -14.42 -26.79 11.04
C THR A 36 -13.19 -26.51 10.20
N ARG A 37 -12.18 -25.93 10.81
CA ARG A 37 -10.88 -25.71 10.19
C ARG A 37 -9.88 -26.70 10.77
N TYR A 38 -9.27 -27.49 9.89
CA TYR A 38 -8.20 -28.40 10.25
C TYR A 38 -6.87 -27.64 10.30
N ASP A 39 -6.18 -27.73 11.43
CA ASP A 39 -4.84 -27.15 11.60
C ASP A 39 -3.79 -28.24 11.35
N LYS A 40 -3.06 -28.11 10.25
CA LYS A 40 -2.02 -29.07 9.85
C LYS A 40 -0.83 -29.11 10.81
N ALA A 41 -0.58 -28.04 11.56
CA ALA A 41 0.55 -27.97 12.47
C ALA A 41 0.30 -28.71 13.79
N THR A 42 -0.94 -28.71 14.28
CA THR A 42 -1.33 -29.38 15.55
C THR A 42 -2.04 -30.69 15.34
N GLY A 43 -2.50 -31.00 14.12
CA GLY A 43 -3.31 -32.18 13.81
C GLY A 43 -4.74 -32.08 14.33
N ASP A 44 -5.17 -30.93 14.85
CA ASP A 44 -6.46 -30.74 15.49
C ASP A 44 -7.46 -30.02 14.56
N SER A 45 -8.73 -30.36 14.74
CA SER A 45 -9.84 -29.67 14.07
C SER A 45 -10.51 -28.70 15.03
N ARG A 46 -10.43 -27.41 14.71
CA ARG A 46 -11.09 -26.35 15.50
C ARG A 46 -12.40 -25.92 14.85
N LYS A 47 -13.48 -25.88 15.67
CA LYS A 47 -14.75 -25.31 15.24
C LYS A 47 -14.59 -23.81 15.03
N VAL A 48 -14.86 -23.32 13.81
CA VAL A 48 -14.87 -21.90 13.47
C VAL A 48 -16.29 -21.50 13.18
N SER A 49 -16.80 -20.47 13.86
CA SER A 49 -18.15 -19.96 13.62
C SER A 49 -18.11 -18.51 13.15
N GLY A 50 -18.64 -18.28 11.96
CA GLY A 50 -18.79 -16.93 11.38
C GLY A 50 -20.19 -16.39 11.72
N TYR A 51 -20.27 -15.21 12.32
CA TYR A 51 -21.54 -14.55 12.60
C TYR A 51 -22.22 -14.10 11.30
N ILE A 52 -23.49 -14.44 11.12
CA ILE A 52 -24.31 -14.09 9.94
C ILE A 52 -25.27 -12.95 10.27
N GLY A 53 -26.00 -13.08 11.38
CA GLY A 53 -27.00 -12.09 11.72
C GLY A 53 -27.86 -12.48 12.93
N ARG A 54 -28.80 -11.59 13.27
CA ARG A 54 -29.78 -11.83 14.34
C ARG A 54 -31.03 -12.50 13.75
N ILE A 55 -31.53 -13.54 14.43
CA ILE A 55 -32.78 -14.20 14.05
C ILE A 55 -33.93 -13.48 14.74
N THR A 56 -34.92 -13.09 13.97
CA THR A 56 -36.18 -12.49 14.44
C THR A 56 -37.35 -13.26 13.87
N GLU A 57 -38.55 -13.08 14.41
CA GLU A 57 -39.77 -13.74 13.90
C GLU A 57 -40.04 -13.42 12.41
N ASN A 58 -39.58 -12.26 11.93
CA ASN A 58 -39.72 -11.82 10.55
C ASN A 58 -38.58 -12.26 9.63
N GLY A 59 -37.64 -13.09 10.12
CA GLY A 59 -36.49 -13.58 9.36
C GLY A 59 -35.15 -13.16 9.96
N ILE A 60 -34.10 -13.18 9.14
CA ILE A 60 -32.74 -12.89 9.58
C ILE A 60 -32.37 -11.43 9.24
N ILE A 61 -31.99 -10.68 10.26
CA ILE A 61 -31.35 -9.38 10.10
C ILE A 61 -29.85 -9.65 9.95
N GLU A 62 -29.37 -9.59 8.72
CA GLU A 62 -27.95 -9.83 8.44
C GLU A 62 -27.04 -8.80 9.11
N ALA A 63 -25.94 -9.27 9.65
CA ALA A 63 -24.86 -8.39 10.06
C ALA A 63 -24.31 -7.72 8.81
N HIS A 64 -24.64 -6.46 8.66
CA HIS A 64 -23.93 -5.65 7.68
C HIS A 64 -22.48 -5.46 8.18
N HIS A 65 -21.58 -6.38 7.82
CA HIS A 65 -20.14 -6.14 7.88
C HIS A 65 -19.81 -5.07 6.82
N ARG A 66 -20.31 -3.86 7.04
CA ARG A 66 -19.74 -2.70 6.36
C ARG A 66 -18.30 -2.63 6.86
N LYS A 67 -17.37 -3.08 6.05
CA LYS A 67 -15.97 -2.70 6.23
C LYS A 67 -15.97 -1.16 6.21
N ARG A 68 -16.01 -0.56 7.38
CA ARG A 68 -15.84 0.88 7.50
C ARG A 68 -14.36 1.12 7.26
N SER A 69 -14.02 1.51 6.06
CA SER A 69 -12.68 1.99 5.76
C SER A 69 -12.61 3.44 6.19
N ILE A 70 -11.65 3.75 7.04
CA ILE A 70 -11.34 5.13 7.44
C ILE A 70 -10.16 5.56 6.58
N TYR A 71 -10.32 6.66 5.86
CA TYR A 71 -9.29 7.22 4.99
C TYR A 71 -8.82 8.57 5.52
N GLU A 72 -7.52 8.83 5.38
CA GLU A 72 -6.96 10.16 5.54
C GLU A 72 -7.27 10.97 4.28
N TYR A 73 -7.99 12.08 4.45
CA TYR A 73 -8.47 12.90 3.34
C TYR A 73 -7.62 14.15 3.13
N GLY A 74 -7.35 14.93 4.19
CA GLY A 74 -6.89 16.31 4.12
C GLY A 74 -5.61 16.51 3.30
N ASN A 75 -4.50 15.97 3.79
CA ASN A 75 -3.17 16.21 3.20
C ASN A 75 -3.06 15.66 1.76
N SER A 76 -3.53 14.44 1.55
CA SER A 76 -3.47 13.80 0.24
C SER A 76 -4.31 14.53 -0.81
N GLN A 77 -5.52 14.96 -0.43
CA GLN A 77 -6.41 15.69 -1.32
C GLN A 77 -5.90 17.10 -1.65
N LEU A 78 -5.33 17.79 -0.67
CA LEU A 78 -4.72 19.09 -0.88
C LEU A 78 -3.57 19.02 -1.90
N VAL A 79 -2.62 18.10 -1.67
CA VAL A 79 -1.47 17.93 -2.58
C VAL A 79 -1.97 17.53 -3.97
N TYR A 80 -2.94 16.63 -4.07
CA TYR A 80 -3.49 16.22 -5.36
C TYR A 80 -4.12 17.39 -6.11
N SER A 81 -4.91 18.24 -5.44
CA SER A 81 -5.56 19.38 -6.07
C SER A 81 -4.56 20.45 -6.57
N LEU A 82 -3.43 20.59 -5.86
CA LEU A 82 -2.36 21.54 -6.25
C LEU A 82 -1.44 21.00 -7.34
N SER A 83 -1.40 19.68 -7.54
CA SER A 83 -0.46 19.01 -8.45
C SER A 83 -1.05 18.64 -9.82
N ASN A 84 -2.20 19.17 -10.21
CA ASN A 84 -2.86 18.83 -11.48
C ASN A 84 -1.93 18.97 -12.70
N GLN A 85 -1.18 20.08 -12.81
CA GLN A 85 -0.25 20.28 -13.91
C GLN A 85 0.90 19.24 -13.91
N LEU A 86 1.35 18.84 -12.72
CA LEU A 86 2.38 17.82 -12.57
C LEU A 86 1.85 16.43 -12.97
N THR A 87 0.64 16.08 -12.57
CA THR A 87 0.02 14.79 -12.93
C THR A 87 -0.24 14.70 -14.43
N GLU A 88 -0.61 15.78 -15.09
CA GLU A 88 -0.76 15.80 -16.55
C GLU A 88 0.57 15.56 -17.27
N LYS A 89 1.66 16.19 -16.80
CA LYS A 89 3.00 15.96 -17.34
C LYS A 89 3.47 14.54 -17.09
N LEU A 90 3.28 14.00 -15.87
CA LEU A 90 3.59 12.60 -15.56
C LEU A 90 2.85 11.64 -16.48
N ARG A 91 1.56 11.83 -16.69
CA ARG A 91 0.75 11.00 -17.58
C ARG A 91 1.25 11.02 -19.02
N ARG A 92 1.75 12.17 -19.48
CA ARG A 92 2.27 12.31 -20.84
C ARG A 92 3.57 11.55 -21.06
N HIS A 93 4.48 11.62 -20.09
CA HIS A 93 5.80 11.01 -20.21
C HIS A 93 5.87 9.56 -19.69
N PHE A 94 4.97 9.19 -18.77
CA PHE A 94 4.92 7.85 -18.13
C PHE A 94 3.49 7.30 -18.14
N PRO A 95 2.87 7.08 -19.33
CA PRO A 95 1.45 6.76 -19.44
C PRO A 95 1.04 5.51 -18.65
N GLU A 96 1.89 4.49 -18.60
CA GLU A 96 1.62 3.22 -17.93
C GLU A 96 1.86 3.26 -16.42
N THR A 97 2.75 4.14 -15.94
CA THR A 97 3.27 4.08 -14.58
C THR A 97 3.04 5.35 -13.75
N TRP A 98 2.49 6.40 -14.35
CA TRP A 98 2.33 7.71 -13.72
C TRP A 98 1.59 7.67 -12.37
N GLU A 99 0.56 6.83 -12.22
CA GLU A 99 -0.20 6.71 -10.96
C GLU A 99 0.66 6.14 -9.83
N SER A 100 1.46 5.14 -10.13
CA SER A 100 2.37 4.53 -9.16
C SER A 100 3.53 5.45 -8.82
N ILE A 101 4.09 6.18 -9.80
CA ILE A 101 5.11 7.22 -9.58
C ILE A 101 4.54 8.32 -8.68
N TYR A 102 3.34 8.82 -9.02
CA TYR A 102 2.68 9.85 -8.24
C TYR A 102 2.39 9.40 -6.80
N ALA A 103 1.85 8.19 -6.64
CA ALA A 103 1.53 7.63 -5.33
C ALA A 103 2.75 7.48 -4.43
N LEU A 104 3.88 6.98 -4.95
CA LEU A 104 5.13 6.90 -4.20
C LEU A 104 5.65 8.28 -3.82
N SER A 105 5.60 9.25 -4.75
CA SER A 105 6.02 10.64 -4.50
C SER A 105 5.15 11.29 -3.44
N LEU A 106 3.84 11.07 -3.49
CA LEU A 106 2.89 11.59 -2.51
C LEU A 106 3.15 11.05 -1.11
N ILE A 107 3.38 9.72 -0.98
CA ILE A 107 3.73 9.09 0.29
C ILE A 107 5.04 9.69 0.84
N ARG A 108 6.06 9.84 -0.01
CA ARG A 108 7.35 10.43 0.40
C ARG A 108 7.23 11.87 0.86
N LEU A 109 6.27 12.61 0.31
CA LEU A 109 6.03 14.01 0.68
C LEU A 109 5.24 14.15 1.98
N ILE A 110 4.18 13.33 2.17
CA ILE A 110 3.26 13.48 3.30
C ILE A 110 3.79 12.76 4.55
N ASP A 111 4.23 11.52 4.38
CA ASP A 111 4.60 10.64 5.48
C ASP A 111 5.58 9.57 4.96
N PRO A 112 6.89 9.87 4.94
CA PRO A 112 7.90 8.98 4.40
C PRO A 112 7.95 7.67 5.16
N VAL A 113 7.56 6.58 4.51
CA VAL A 113 7.64 5.21 5.02
C VAL A 113 8.60 4.37 4.20
N PRO A 114 9.13 3.25 4.73
CA PRO A 114 9.89 2.28 3.95
C PRO A 114 9.08 1.77 2.75
N LEU A 115 9.73 1.52 1.61
CA LEU A 115 9.06 1.07 0.38
C LEU A 115 8.28 -0.25 0.59
N GLY A 116 8.73 -1.13 1.46
CA GLY A 116 8.03 -2.37 1.79
C GLY A 116 6.65 -2.19 2.42
N THR A 117 6.38 -1.03 3.04
CA THR A 117 5.10 -0.68 3.67
C THR A 117 4.32 0.39 2.90
N ALA A 118 4.81 0.79 1.73
CA ALA A 118 4.18 1.84 0.92
C ALA A 118 2.75 1.50 0.51
N LYS A 119 2.46 0.23 0.19
CA LYS A 119 1.12 -0.25 -0.13
C LYS A 119 0.14 0.00 1.01
N GLU A 120 0.50 -0.39 2.22
CA GLU A 120 -0.36 -0.22 3.41
C GLU A 120 -0.60 1.25 3.73
N ARG A 121 0.40 2.10 3.50
CA ARG A 121 0.26 3.55 3.66
C ARG A 121 -0.64 4.14 2.59
N TRP A 122 -0.49 3.72 1.33
CA TRP A 122 -1.33 4.15 0.22
C TRP A 122 -2.80 3.83 0.44
N GLU A 123 -3.11 2.60 0.86
CA GLU A 123 -4.48 2.13 1.10
C GLU A 123 -5.21 2.91 2.20
N LYS A 124 -4.51 3.67 3.05
CA LYS A 124 -5.09 4.56 4.06
C LYS A 124 -5.42 5.95 3.52
N LEU A 125 -4.92 6.34 2.37
CA LEU A 125 -5.21 7.65 1.76
C LEU A 125 -6.50 7.60 0.96
N HIS A 126 -7.32 8.64 1.08
CA HIS A 126 -8.58 8.72 0.32
C HIS A 126 -8.36 8.64 -1.19
N ILE A 127 -7.27 9.22 -1.68
CA ILE A 127 -6.92 9.22 -3.10
C ILE A 127 -6.76 7.80 -3.69
N SER A 128 -6.46 6.80 -2.86
CA SER A 128 -6.38 5.40 -3.29
C SER A 128 -7.72 4.82 -3.75
N THR A 129 -8.83 5.48 -3.44
CA THR A 129 -10.18 5.02 -3.83
C THR A 129 -10.50 5.27 -5.30
N PHE A 130 -9.77 6.18 -5.96
CA PHE A 130 -9.99 6.56 -7.37
C PHE A 130 -8.72 6.55 -8.23
N MET A 131 -7.54 6.40 -7.65
CA MET A 131 -6.27 6.29 -8.37
C MET A 131 -5.73 4.86 -8.27
N ASN A 132 -5.45 4.25 -9.41
CA ASN A 132 -5.08 2.82 -9.52
C ASN A 132 -3.57 2.61 -9.44
N ALA A 133 -2.95 2.95 -8.30
CA ALA A 133 -1.52 2.75 -8.09
C ALA A 133 -1.23 1.35 -7.51
N HIS A 134 -0.26 0.66 -8.12
CA HIS A 134 0.18 -0.67 -7.69
C HIS A 134 1.49 -0.57 -6.92
N LEU A 135 1.45 -0.73 -5.59
CA LEU A 135 2.58 -0.51 -4.69
C LEU A 135 2.99 -1.77 -3.90
N SER A 136 2.84 -2.96 -4.49
CA SER A 136 3.46 -4.15 -3.88
C SER A 136 4.99 -4.04 -3.96
N PRO A 137 5.76 -4.69 -3.06
CA PRO A 137 7.23 -4.63 -3.12
C PRO A 137 7.81 -5.02 -4.47
N ASN A 138 7.28 -6.06 -5.12
CA ASN A 138 7.73 -6.48 -6.45
C ASN A 138 7.38 -5.43 -7.51
N THR A 139 6.16 -4.92 -7.50
CA THR A 139 5.71 -3.88 -8.44
C THR A 139 6.52 -2.59 -8.31
N ILE A 140 6.90 -2.22 -7.07
CA ILE A 140 7.78 -1.06 -6.84
C ILE A 140 9.17 -1.31 -7.42
N THR A 141 9.71 -2.52 -7.26
CA THR A 141 11.02 -2.87 -7.85
C THR A 141 10.98 -2.75 -9.36
N ASP A 142 9.96 -3.33 -10.00
CA ASP A 142 9.77 -3.26 -11.45
C ASP A 142 9.57 -1.81 -11.92
N LEU A 143 8.77 -1.03 -11.20
CA LEU A 143 8.55 0.40 -11.47
C LEU A 143 9.86 1.19 -11.43
N LEU A 144 10.69 0.98 -10.42
CA LEU A 144 11.97 1.68 -10.26
C LEU A 144 12.95 1.28 -11.37
N HIS A 145 13.00 0.00 -11.74
CA HIS A 145 13.82 -0.45 -12.87
C HIS A 145 13.33 0.13 -14.20
N GLN A 146 12.05 0.07 -14.48
CA GLN A 146 11.46 0.61 -15.71
C GLN A 146 11.68 2.11 -15.81
N THR A 147 11.32 2.85 -14.76
CA THR A 147 11.51 4.31 -14.74
C THR A 147 12.97 4.68 -14.79
N GLY A 148 13.84 3.97 -14.05
CA GLY A 148 15.27 4.25 -13.98
C GLY A 148 16.00 3.99 -15.30
N SER A 149 15.57 3.03 -16.11
CA SER A 149 16.15 2.74 -17.42
C SER A 149 15.63 3.66 -18.54
N ASP A 150 14.49 4.28 -18.36
CA ASP A 150 13.89 5.20 -19.36
C ASP A 150 14.41 6.63 -19.21
N MET A 151 15.68 6.82 -19.52
CA MET A 151 16.35 8.13 -19.48
C MET A 151 15.70 9.17 -20.41
N ALA A 152 15.12 8.73 -21.52
CA ALA A 152 14.52 9.64 -22.50
C ALA A 152 13.25 10.29 -21.95
N SER A 153 12.35 9.51 -21.37
CA SER A 153 11.14 10.02 -20.72
C SER A 153 11.47 10.89 -19.51
N GLN A 154 12.45 10.48 -18.68
CA GLN A 154 12.93 11.29 -17.57
C GLN A 154 13.42 12.66 -18.03
N TYR A 155 14.31 12.69 -19.03
CA TYR A 155 14.85 13.93 -19.55
C TYR A 155 13.75 14.84 -20.10
N SER A 156 12.85 14.30 -20.91
CA SER A 156 11.72 15.05 -21.49
C SER A 156 10.78 15.58 -20.41
N PHE A 157 10.48 14.80 -19.39
CA PHE A 157 9.67 15.20 -18.25
C PHE A 157 10.31 16.37 -17.49
N PHE A 158 11.60 16.27 -17.16
CA PHE A 158 12.31 17.35 -16.47
C PHE A 158 12.43 18.60 -17.31
N GLN A 159 12.69 18.46 -18.60
CA GLN A 159 12.68 19.62 -19.52
C GLN A 159 11.33 20.33 -19.53
N GLU A 160 10.22 19.57 -19.58
CA GLU A 160 8.90 20.17 -19.53
C GLU A 160 8.59 20.82 -18.17
N LEU A 161 9.11 20.27 -17.07
CA LEU A 161 8.96 20.86 -15.73
C LEU A 161 9.63 22.23 -15.62
N ILE A 162 10.86 22.34 -16.11
CA ILE A 162 11.65 23.58 -16.01
C ILE A 162 11.33 24.59 -17.09
N SER A 163 10.61 24.17 -18.14
CA SER A 163 10.17 25.00 -19.23
C SER A 163 9.31 26.16 -18.70
N GLY A 164 9.74 27.39 -18.93
CA GLY A 164 9.08 28.60 -18.44
C GLY A 164 9.47 29.05 -17.02
N SER A 165 10.32 28.32 -16.32
CA SER A 165 10.84 28.72 -15.01
C SER A 165 11.92 29.81 -15.20
N LYS A 166 11.73 30.96 -14.51
CA LYS A 166 12.71 32.07 -14.56
C LYS A 166 13.89 31.86 -13.60
N LYS A 167 13.74 30.99 -12.62
CA LYS A 167 14.76 30.70 -11.60
C LYS A 167 14.74 29.20 -11.31
N LEU A 168 15.91 28.60 -11.27
CA LEU A 168 16.13 27.21 -10.87
C LEU A 168 17.06 27.20 -9.66
N ALA A 169 16.72 26.43 -8.66
CA ALA A 169 17.61 26.10 -7.55
C ALA A 169 18.15 24.69 -7.79
N PHE A 170 19.47 24.54 -7.69
CA PHE A 170 20.15 23.27 -7.80
C PHE A 170 20.72 22.90 -6.44
N ASP A 171 20.30 21.77 -5.91
CA ASP A 171 20.78 21.23 -4.65
C ASP A 171 21.47 19.89 -4.87
N LEU A 172 22.61 19.68 -4.21
CA LEU A 172 23.39 18.46 -4.26
C LEU A 172 23.23 17.70 -2.95
N SER A 173 22.67 16.51 -3.04
CA SER A 173 22.60 15.58 -1.91
C SER A 173 23.68 14.52 -2.03
N SER A 174 24.45 14.33 -0.95
CA SER A 174 25.43 13.24 -0.86
C SER A 174 24.78 12.01 -0.25
N ILE A 175 24.90 10.87 -0.92
CA ILE A 175 24.45 9.57 -0.40
C ILE A 175 25.69 8.75 -0.09
N PHE A 176 25.85 8.41 1.19
CA PHE A 176 26.93 7.53 1.62
C PHE A 176 26.56 6.07 1.37
N SER A 177 27.45 5.35 0.70
CA SER A 177 27.33 3.90 0.51
C SER A 177 28.59 3.21 1.02
N ARG A 178 28.42 2.12 1.74
CA ARG A 178 29.51 1.22 2.16
C ARG A 178 29.64 0.00 1.24
N THR A 179 28.87 -0.03 0.15
CA THR A 179 28.92 -1.14 -0.79
C THR A 179 29.96 -0.88 -1.87
N GLU A 180 30.74 -1.90 -2.19
CA GLU A 180 31.72 -1.91 -3.29
C GLU A 180 31.09 -2.23 -4.64
N ASN A 181 29.80 -2.58 -4.65
CA ASN A 181 29.07 -3.02 -5.84
C ASN A 181 28.45 -1.88 -6.67
N ILE A 182 28.63 -0.63 -6.25
CA ILE A 182 28.12 0.54 -6.99
C ILE A 182 29.29 1.21 -7.70
N ASN A 183 29.38 1.06 -9.01
CA ASN A 183 30.49 1.58 -9.84
C ASN A 183 30.69 3.10 -9.74
N MET A 184 29.68 3.85 -9.32
CA MET A 184 29.70 5.31 -9.18
C MET A 184 29.86 5.78 -7.73
N ALA A 185 29.98 4.84 -6.77
CA ALA A 185 30.20 5.21 -5.38
C ALA A 185 31.65 5.67 -5.17
N GLN A 186 31.80 6.88 -4.64
CA GLN A 186 33.09 7.42 -4.20
C GLN A 186 33.09 7.60 -2.69
N ALA A 187 34.24 7.45 -2.05
CA ALA A 187 34.39 7.77 -0.63
C ALA A 187 34.14 9.29 -0.42
N GLY A 188 33.03 9.63 0.22
CA GLY A 188 32.65 11.00 0.52
C GLY A 188 33.24 11.47 1.84
N ALA A 189 33.55 12.76 1.94
CA ALA A 189 33.92 13.40 3.20
C ALA A 189 32.70 13.45 4.14
N GLN A 190 32.82 12.83 5.31
CA GLN A 190 31.85 13.01 6.37
C GLN A 190 32.13 14.31 7.12
N SER A 191 31.15 15.17 7.23
CA SER A 191 31.26 16.33 8.11
C SER A 191 31.27 15.84 9.55
N GLY A 192 32.48 15.71 10.12
CA GLY A 192 32.72 15.48 11.53
C GLY A 192 33.00 14.04 11.95
N SER A 193 34.07 13.44 11.52
CA SER A 193 34.92 12.48 12.20
C SER A 193 35.59 11.49 11.24
N HIS A 194 36.90 11.38 11.35
CA HIS A 194 37.80 10.43 10.71
C HIS A 194 37.61 10.21 9.20
N ILE A 195 38.32 11.02 8.42
CA ILE A 195 38.78 10.65 7.09
C ILE A 195 39.77 9.51 7.30
N PRO A 196 39.50 8.28 6.77
CA PRO A 196 40.55 7.28 6.66
C PRO A 196 41.63 7.90 5.75
N SER A 197 42.84 8.07 6.27
CA SER A 197 43.94 8.59 5.47
C SER A 197 44.11 7.71 4.24
N ALA A 198 44.18 8.34 3.08
CA ALA A 198 44.37 7.69 1.78
C ALA A 198 45.75 6.96 1.64
N ASP A 199 46.50 6.87 2.72
CA ASP A 199 47.90 6.40 2.74
C ASP A 199 48.08 4.88 2.94
N GLN A 200 47.01 4.11 3.01
CA GLN A 200 47.19 2.66 3.20
C GLN A 200 47.09 1.81 1.93
N HIS A 201 46.73 2.34 0.77
CA HIS A 201 46.85 1.63 -0.51
C HIS A 201 47.33 2.60 -1.57
N GLY A 202 48.66 2.59 -1.73
CA GLY A 202 49.35 3.41 -2.71
C GLY A 202 48.90 3.14 -4.13
N THR A 203 48.02 3.97 -4.66
CA THR A 203 47.93 4.26 -6.08
C THR A 203 47.27 5.64 -6.24
N ALA A 204 48.04 6.68 -6.08
CA ALA A 204 47.73 7.96 -6.62
C ALA A 204 47.92 7.95 -8.12
N VAL A 205 46.90 7.90 -8.91
CA VAL A 205 46.97 8.28 -10.33
C VAL A 205 46.72 9.79 -10.41
N ARG A 206 47.81 10.51 -10.64
CA ARG A 206 47.75 11.89 -11.11
C ARG A 206 47.39 11.85 -12.60
N HIS A 207 46.34 12.50 -12.97
CA HIS A 207 46.26 13.36 -14.17
C HIS A 207 45.11 14.33 -13.96
#